data_542c7d2c76d5eb762e2b994eaa959b2e
#
_entry.id   542c7d2c76d5eb762e2b994eaa959b2e
#
_cell.length_a   1.000
_cell.length_b   1.000
_cell.length_c   1.000
_cell.angle_alpha   90.00
_cell.angle_beta   90.00
_cell.angle_gamma   90.00
#
_symmetry.space_group_name_H-M   'P 1'
#
loop_
_entity.id
_entity.type
_entity.pdbx_description
1 polymer ?
#
loop_
_entity_poly.entity_id
_entity_poly.type
_entity_poly.pdbx_seq_one_letter_code
_entity_poly.pdbx_strand_id
1 'polypeptide(L)' 'MFHPRTMPKVSLDMPSQILDDIKKHVGDDGKFVSVADAIRTACRKMLDQLDAIDARHGRLEGSN' A
#
# COMPACT_ATOMS: atom_id res chain seq x y z
N MET A 1 10.94 13.57 -14.61
CA MET A 1 9.67 14.14 -14.23
C MET A 1 8.66 13.07 -13.94
N PHE A 2 7.92 13.26 -12.92
CA PHE A 2 6.97 12.27 -12.51
C PHE A 2 5.70 12.30 -13.36
N HIS A 3 5.23 11.14 -13.77
CA HIS A 3 4.02 11.04 -14.57
C HIS A 3 2.97 10.25 -13.80
N PRO A 4 1.98 10.95 -13.26
CA PRO A 4 1.00 10.26 -12.41
C PRO A 4 0.23 9.16 -13.11
N ARG A 5 0.06 9.23 -14.40
CA ARG A 5 -0.72 8.20 -15.07
C ARG A 5 0.11 6.98 -15.42
N THR A 6 1.40 7.01 -15.19
CA THR A 6 2.23 5.84 -15.39
C THR A 6 2.05 4.92 -14.22
N MET A 7 1.75 3.67 -14.49
CA MET A 7 1.54 2.68 -13.44
C MET A 7 2.39 1.46 -13.72
N PRO A 8 3.66 1.52 -13.34
CA PRO A 8 4.53 0.38 -13.50
C PRO A 8 4.00 -0.83 -12.74
N LYS A 9 4.20 -1.99 -13.32
CA LYS A 9 3.78 -3.22 -12.66
C LYS A 9 4.84 -3.68 -11.70
N VAL A 10 4.40 -4.20 -10.57
CA VAL A 10 5.29 -4.75 -9.57
C VAL A 10 4.83 -6.18 -9.29
N SER A 11 5.77 -7.10 -9.31
CA SER A 11 5.49 -8.48 -8.96
C SER A 11 6.15 -8.82 -7.66
N LEU A 12 5.45 -9.55 -6.81
CA LEU A 12 6.03 -9.99 -5.56
C LEU A 12 5.37 -11.29 -5.15
N ASP A 13 6.11 -12.07 -4.38
CA ASP A 13 5.60 -13.28 -3.80
C ASP A 13 4.97 -12.94 -2.46
N MET A 14 3.80 -13.50 -2.21
CA MET A 14 3.10 -13.21 -0.98
C MET A 14 2.68 -14.51 -0.32
N PRO A 15 2.91 -14.64 0.99
CA PRO A 15 2.44 -15.84 1.70
C PRO A 15 0.94 -16.03 1.51
N SER A 16 0.53 -17.27 1.31
CA SER A 16 -0.87 -17.53 1.03
C SER A 16 -1.78 -17.15 2.18
N GLN A 17 -1.31 -17.23 3.41
CA GLN A 17 -2.12 -16.80 4.55
C GLN A 17 -2.47 -15.31 4.47
N ILE A 18 -1.49 -14.50 4.12
CA ILE A 18 -1.73 -13.07 4.01
C ILE A 18 -2.66 -12.79 2.84
N LEU A 19 -2.43 -13.46 1.74
CA LEU A 19 -3.28 -13.28 0.57
C LEU A 19 -4.71 -13.69 0.86
N ASP A 20 -4.90 -14.80 1.55
CA ASP A 20 -6.24 -15.24 1.91
C ASP A 20 -6.94 -14.25 2.82
N ASP A 21 -6.21 -13.68 3.75
CA ASP A 21 -6.78 -12.68 4.65
C ASP A 21 -7.19 -11.42 3.88
N ILE A 22 -6.38 -11.03 2.92
CA ILE A 22 -6.75 -9.88 2.08
C ILE A 22 -8.02 -10.18 1.29
N LYS A 23 -8.12 -11.39 0.76
CA LYS A 23 -9.27 -11.77 -0.04
C LYS A 23 -10.58 -11.71 0.73
N LYS A 24 -10.53 -11.86 2.04
CA LYS A 24 -11.73 -11.77 2.85
C LYS A 24 -12.34 -10.38 2.81
N HIS A 25 -11.56 -9.38 2.47
CA HIS A 25 -12.02 -7.99 2.44
C HIS A 25 -12.25 -7.49 1.03
N VAL A 26 -12.26 -8.41 0.08
CA VAL A 26 -12.42 -8.07 -1.33
C VAL A 26 -13.74 -8.65 -1.81
N GLY A 27 -14.42 -7.91 -2.66
CA GLY A 27 -15.66 -8.37 -3.26
C GLY A 27 -16.87 -7.64 -2.72
N ASP A 28 -18.01 -8.22 -2.92
CA ASP A 28 -19.27 -7.54 -2.62
C ASP A 28 -19.41 -7.16 -1.16
N ASP A 29 -18.96 -8.02 -0.28
CA ASP A 29 -19.09 -7.77 1.16
C ASP A 29 -17.86 -7.10 1.73
N GLY A 30 -16.86 -6.85 0.91
CA GLY A 30 -15.62 -6.29 1.38
C GLY A 30 -15.50 -4.82 1.12
N LYS A 31 -14.40 -4.25 1.58
CA LYS A 31 -14.13 -2.84 1.43
C LYS A 31 -13.46 -2.51 0.12
N PHE A 32 -12.96 -3.51 -0.58
CA PHE A 32 -12.16 -3.30 -1.78
C PHE A 32 -12.74 -4.09 -2.93
N VAL A 33 -12.55 -3.57 -4.13
CA VAL A 33 -13.08 -4.23 -5.31
C VAL A 33 -12.17 -5.34 -5.81
N SER A 34 -10.91 -5.30 -5.48
CA SER A 34 -9.97 -6.33 -5.92
C SER A 34 -8.80 -6.42 -4.96
N VAL A 35 -8.05 -7.51 -5.08
CA VAL A 35 -6.85 -7.70 -4.28
C VAL A 35 -5.85 -6.59 -4.57
N ALA A 36 -5.69 -6.23 -5.83
CA ALA A 36 -4.78 -5.16 -6.19
C ALA A 36 -5.18 -3.84 -5.55
N ASP A 37 -6.47 -3.55 -5.50
CA ASP A 37 -6.97 -2.35 -4.87
C ASP A 37 -6.66 -2.35 -3.38
N ALA A 38 -6.86 -3.48 -2.73
CA ALA A 38 -6.56 -3.61 -1.31
C ALA A 38 -5.07 -3.38 -1.03
N ILE A 39 -4.22 -3.95 -1.85
CA ILE A 39 -2.79 -3.81 -1.68
C ILE A 39 -2.36 -2.35 -1.88
N ARG A 40 -2.88 -1.70 -2.91
CA ARG A 40 -2.53 -0.31 -3.17
C ARG A 40 -2.96 0.59 -2.02
N THR A 41 -4.15 0.34 -1.49
CA THR A 41 -4.65 1.14 -0.37
C THR A 41 -3.81 0.90 0.88
N ALA A 42 -3.44 -0.34 1.14
CA ALA A 42 -2.60 -0.65 2.29
C ALA A 42 -1.24 0.02 2.17
N CYS A 43 -0.66 0.02 0.98
CA CYS A 43 0.62 0.67 0.77
C CYS A 43 0.52 2.17 0.99
N ARG A 44 -0.55 2.79 0.53
CA ARG A 44 -0.76 4.21 0.73
C ARG A 44 -0.86 4.54 2.21
N LYS A 45 -1.61 3.74 2.94
CA LYS A 45 -1.75 3.96 4.38
C LYS A 45 -0.43 3.77 5.10
N MET A 46 0.33 2.78 4.70
CA MET A 46 1.64 2.54 5.30
C MET A 46 2.55 3.75 5.08
N LEU A 47 2.57 4.26 3.86
CA LEU A 47 3.41 5.40 3.55
C LEU A 47 2.99 6.64 4.33
N ASP A 48 1.69 6.85 4.45
CA ASP A 48 1.19 7.98 5.23
C ASP A 48 1.62 7.88 6.68
N GLN A 49 1.59 6.68 7.24
CA GLN A 49 2.02 6.47 8.61
C GLN A 49 3.52 6.72 8.77
N LEU A 50 4.31 6.24 7.84
CA LEU A 50 5.75 6.44 7.90
C LEU A 50 6.10 7.91 7.76
N ASP A 51 5.41 8.62 6.89
CA ASP A 51 5.63 10.05 6.74
C ASP A 51 5.29 10.80 8.01
N ALA A 52 4.23 10.41 8.67
CA ALA A 52 3.84 11.05 9.92
C ALA A 52 4.89 10.81 11.00
N ILE A 53 5.44 9.61 11.07
CA ILE A 53 6.47 9.30 12.03
C ILE A 53 7.73 10.12 11.74
N ASP A 54 8.13 10.19 10.49
CA ASP A 54 9.31 10.94 10.10
C ASP A 54 9.15 12.43 10.42
N ALA A 55 7.99 12.97 10.15
CA ALA A 55 7.72 14.37 10.44
C ALA A 55 7.79 14.63 11.94
N ARG A 56 7.27 13.71 12.73
CA ARG A 56 7.28 13.85 14.17
C ARG A 56 8.70 13.86 14.71
N HIS A 57 9.56 13.09 14.10
CA HIS A 57 10.95 13.02 14.53
C HIS A 57 11.82 14.08 13.88
N GLY A 58 11.28 14.80 12.93
CA GLY A 58 12.02 15.89 12.32
C GLY A 58 13.19 15.47 11.49
N ARG A 59 13.11 14.32 10.86
CA ARG A 59 14.25 13.85 10.10
C ARG A 59 13.93 13.59 8.65
N LEU A 60 13.18 14.43 8.08
CA LEU A 60 12.79 14.24 6.70
C LEU A 60 13.97 14.28 5.74
N GLU A 61 14.89 15.14 6.02
CA GLU A 61 16.00 15.30 5.12
C GLU A 61 16.94 14.12 5.19
N GLY A 62 17.01 13.50 6.30
CA GLY A 62 17.96 12.43 6.46
C GLY A 62 17.52 11.17 5.86
N SER A 63 16.33 11.17 5.53
CA SER A 63 15.89 9.92 5.05
C SER A 63 16.27 9.68 3.66
N ASN A 64 16.67 9.83 3.61
CA ASN A 64 16.73 9.24 2.58
C ASN A 64 16.96 8.80 2.41
#